data_85577384e6081a816764b8ba485dfc1d
#
_entry.id   85577384e6081a816764b8ba485dfc1d
#
_cell.length_a   1.000
_cell.length_b   1.000
_cell.length_c   1.000
_cell.angle_alpha   90.00
_cell.angle_beta   90.00
_cell.angle_gamma   90.00
#
_symmetry.space_group_name_H-M   'P 1'
#
loop_
_entity.id
_entity.type
_entity.pdbx_description
1 polymer ?
#
loop_
_entity_poly.entity_id
_entity_poly.type
_entity_poly.pdbx_seq_one_letter_code
_entity_poly.pdbx_strand_id
1 'polypeptide(L)'
;MCSNFQPIKTEHAQWVEEQFGCSLPEATWRAETYPTYPAPFISLQDGKPNCDLAQFGLVPHWADDKKKFGLRTYNARSETVHEKPSYRHAWKERQFGLAIMESFYEPCWETGKAVRWRIKRADTQPIAVPSIWERFIDKETGEVIFSFSMLTVNADGHSIMQHFHKPDDEKRSIIVLNEADYLPWLHANHEQARSLLKVAPDNFLVSELAPR
;
A
#
# COMPACT_ATOMS: atom_id res chain seq x y z
N MET A 1 -6.46 -9.24 -4.27
CA MET A 1 -5.60 -8.03 -4.22
C MET A 1 -6.30 -6.98 -3.37
N CYS A 2 -5.57 -6.35 -2.45
CA CYS A 2 -6.11 -5.43 -1.48
C CYS A 2 -6.74 -4.20 -2.15
N SER A 3 -8.04 -4.05 -2.04
CA SER A 3 -8.80 -2.90 -2.54
C SER A 3 -9.46 -2.10 -1.42
N ASN A 4 -9.26 -2.50 -0.17
CA ASN A 4 -9.83 -1.84 0.99
C ASN A 4 -8.94 -2.04 2.21
N PHE A 5 -8.64 -0.96 2.91
CA PHE A 5 -7.86 -0.99 4.14
C PHE A 5 -8.33 0.07 5.14
N GLN A 6 -7.99 -0.10 6.39
CA GLN A 6 -8.18 0.88 7.45
C GLN A 6 -6.88 1.67 7.60
N PRO A 7 -6.83 2.95 7.19
CA PRO A 7 -5.65 3.78 7.36
C PRO A 7 -5.25 3.90 8.83
N ILE A 8 -4.00 4.29 9.06
CA ILE A 8 -3.52 4.59 10.39
C ILE A 8 -4.43 5.62 11.06
N LYS A 9 -4.68 5.44 12.36
CA LYS A 9 -5.48 6.36 13.15
C LYS A 9 -4.61 7.43 13.81
N THR A 10 -5.21 8.55 14.14
CA THR A 10 -4.53 9.65 14.85
C THR A 10 -3.98 9.27 16.22
N GLU A 11 -4.56 8.25 16.88
CA GLU A 11 -4.04 7.72 18.14
C GLU A 11 -2.64 7.10 18.02
N HIS A 12 -2.21 6.72 16.80
CA HIS A 12 -0.86 6.22 16.50
C HIS A 12 0.11 7.31 16.01
N ALA A 13 -0.18 8.60 16.26
CA ALA A 13 0.71 9.70 15.86
C ALA A 13 2.13 9.55 16.46
N GLN A 14 2.22 9.11 17.71
CA GLN A 14 3.50 8.83 18.36
C GLN A 14 4.27 7.73 17.65
N TRP A 15 3.62 6.65 17.23
CA TRP A 15 4.25 5.58 16.46
C TRP A 15 4.84 6.10 15.13
N VAL A 16 4.11 7.00 14.42
CA VAL A 16 4.63 7.61 13.19
C VAL A 16 5.87 8.46 13.47
N GLU A 17 5.86 9.24 14.53
CA GLU A 17 7.01 10.06 14.93
C GLU A 17 8.22 9.19 15.31
N GLU A 18 8.01 8.12 16.08
CA GLU A 18 9.06 7.18 16.47
C GLU A 18 9.66 6.42 15.29
N GLN A 19 8.84 5.98 14.32
CA GLN A 19 9.30 5.18 13.19
C GLN A 19 9.90 6.02 12.05
N PHE A 20 9.39 7.23 11.83
CA PHE A 20 9.72 8.02 10.63
C PHE A 20 10.29 9.41 10.95
N GLY A 21 10.17 9.89 12.17
CA GLY A 21 10.62 11.24 12.54
C GLY A 21 9.77 12.36 11.92
N CYS A 22 8.53 12.07 11.54
CA CYS A 22 7.59 13.06 10.99
C CYS A 22 6.23 12.95 11.66
N SER A 23 5.41 13.99 11.55
CA SER A 23 4.05 14.02 12.11
C SER A 23 3.02 13.55 11.08
N LEU A 24 1.86 13.07 11.56
CA LEU A 24 0.68 12.87 10.73
C LEU A 24 0.19 14.21 10.14
N PRO A 25 -0.43 14.21 8.94
CA PRO A 25 -0.94 15.43 8.34
C PRO A 25 -2.07 16.05 9.18
N GLU A 26 -2.10 17.40 9.26
CA GLU A 26 -3.20 18.15 9.86
C GLU A 26 -4.45 18.14 8.97
N ALA A 27 -5.02 16.96 8.75
CA ALA A 27 -6.16 16.72 7.88
C ALA A 27 -6.98 15.54 8.41
N THR A 28 -8.20 15.40 7.91
CA THR A 28 -9.04 14.24 8.22
C THR A 28 -9.05 13.27 7.05
N TRP A 29 -9.10 11.99 7.34
CA TRP A 29 -9.29 10.92 6.37
C TRP A 29 -10.36 9.94 6.82
N ARG A 30 -10.81 9.11 5.91
CA ARG A 30 -11.89 8.15 6.19
C ARG A 30 -11.38 6.98 7.03
N ALA A 31 -12.27 6.41 7.84
CA ALA A 31 -11.98 5.20 8.62
C ALA A 31 -11.66 3.97 7.74
N GLU A 32 -12.14 3.95 6.51
CA GLU A 32 -11.79 2.95 5.50
C GLU A 32 -11.45 3.64 4.18
N THR A 33 -10.39 3.17 3.53
CA THR A 33 -9.90 3.67 2.24
C THR A 33 -10.17 2.66 1.14
N TYR A 34 -10.67 3.17 0.02
CA TYR A 34 -10.91 2.47 -1.24
C TYR A 34 -10.13 3.17 -2.38
N PRO A 35 -9.96 2.54 -3.54
CA PRO A 35 -9.35 3.21 -4.69
C PRO A 35 -9.97 4.57 -4.96
N THR A 36 -9.13 5.56 -5.21
CA THR A 36 -9.38 7.00 -5.37
C THR A 36 -9.59 7.80 -4.08
N TYR A 37 -9.60 7.17 -2.91
CA TYR A 37 -9.68 7.89 -1.63
C TYR A 37 -8.28 8.24 -1.11
N PRO A 38 -8.11 9.40 -0.47
CA PRO A 38 -6.86 9.77 0.16
C PRO A 38 -6.65 9.01 1.49
N ALA A 39 -5.40 8.72 1.79
CA ALA A 39 -4.95 8.14 3.05
C ALA A 39 -3.56 8.66 3.43
N PRO A 40 -3.16 8.62 4.71
CA PRO A 40 -1.81 8.94 5.14
C PRO A 40 -0.77 8.04 4.44
N PHE A 41 0.26 8.66 3.92
CA PHE A 41 1.29 8.03 3.14
C PHE A 41 2.66 8.67 3.42
N ILE A 42 3.66 7.83 3.69
CA ILE A 42 5.02 8.27 3.95
C ILE A 42 5.83 8.27 2.64
N SER A 43 6.47 9.38 2.32
CA SER A 43 7.44 9.47 1.23
C SER A 43 8.61 10.35 1.63
N LEU A 44 9.70 10.36 0.85
CA LEU A 44 10.79 11.30 1.08
C LEU A 44 10.48 12.65 0.44
N GLN A 45 10.61 13.71 1.24
CA GLN A 45 10.66 15.10 0.79
C GLN A 45 12.00 15.69 1.21
N ASP A 46 12.78 16.18 0.27
CA ASP A 46 14.14 16.68 0.51
C ASP A 46 15.04 15.70 1.28
N GLY A 47 14.87 14.39 0.98
CA GLY A 47 15.63 13.30 1.60
C GLY A 47 15.19 12.92 3.01
N LYS A 48 14.12 13.50 3.54
CA LYS A 48 13.55 13.19 4.86
C LYS A 48 12.16 12.59 4.73
N PRO A 49 11.78 11.64 5.60
CA PRO A 49 10.40 11.14 5.62
C PRO A 49 9.41 12.26 5.92
N ASN A 50 8.33 12.28 5.17
CA ASN A 50 7.20 13.19 5.35
C ASN A 50 5.89 12.41 5.16
N CYS A 51 4.89 12.72 5.97
CA CYS A 51 3.57 12.12 5.90
C CYS A 51 2.56 13.08 5.30
N ASP A 52 2.03 12.75 4.12
CA ASP A 52 1.00 13.52 3.43
C ASP A 52 -0.22 12.65 3.14
N LEU A 53 -1.34 13.27 2.78
CA LEU A 53 -2.45 12.54 2.19
C LEU A 53 -2.16 12.24 0.72
N ALA A 54 -2.15 10.95 0.36
CA ALA A 54 -2.02 10.52 -1.02
C ALA A 54 -3.22 9.65 -1.44
N GLN A 55 -3.65 9.78 -2.67
CA GLN A 55 -4.75 9.00 -3.24
C GLN A 55 -4.32 7.53 -3.41
N PHE A 56 -5.10 6.61 -2.89
CA PHE A 56 -4.94 5.18 -3.18
C PHE A 56 -5.38 4.87 -4.62
N GLY A 57 -4.45 4.39 -5.43
CA GLY A 57 -4.60 4.24 -6.88
C GLY A 57 -3.79 5.27 -7.62
N LEU A 58 -2.62 4.82 -8.11
CA LEU A 58 -1.62 5.65 -8.76
C LEU A 58 -2.15 6.25 -10.08
N VAL A 59 -1.98 7.55 -10.26
CA VAL A 59 -2.25 8.24 -11.52
C VAL A 59 -0.91 8.55 -12.19
N PRO A 60 -0.55 7.84 -13.28
CA PRO A 60 0.71 8.11 -13.95
C PRO A 60 0.76 9.55 -14.48
N HIS A 61 1.94 10.18 -14.48
CA HIS A 61 2.12 11.57 -14.93
C HIS A 61 1.61 11.85 -16.36
N TRP A 62 1.49 10.82 -17.18
CA TRP A 62 1.02 10.88 -18.58
C TRP A 62 -0.46 10.49 -18.74
N ALA A 63 -1.20 10.21 -17.65
CA ALA A 63 -2.58 9.74 -17.72
C ALA A 63 -3.50 10.76 -18.43
N ASP A 64 -4.42 10.23 -19.21
CA ASP A 64 -5.51 10.98 -19.87
C ASP A 64 -6.80 10.98 -19.03
N ASP A 65 -7.01 9.97 -18.20
CA ASP A 65 -8.17 9.78 -17.33
C ASP A 65 -7.73 9.39 -15.92
N LYS A 66 -7.57 10.42 -15.06
CA LYS A 66 -7.14 10.26 -13.67
C LYS A 66 -8.01 9.30 -12.85
N LYS A 67 -9.32 9.31 -13.09
CA LYS A 67 -10.27 8.45 -12.36
C LYS A 67 -10.15 7.00 -12.78
N LYS A 68 -10.07 6.73 -14.07
CA LYS A 68 -9.91 5.39 -14.63
C LYS A 68 -8.61 4.75 -14.15
N PHE A 69 -7.49 5.50 -14.15
CA PHE A 69 -6.22 5.01 -13.62
C PHE A 69 -6.33 4.74 -12.13
N GLY A 70 -6.75 5.70 -11.30
CA GLY A 70 -6.90 5.51 -9.86
C GLY A 70 -7.68 4.25 -9.45
N LEU A 71 -8.72 3.90 -10.23
CA LEU A 71 -9.53 2.70 -9.99
C LEU A 71 -8.86 1.37 -10.39
N ARG A 72 -7.73 1.38 -11.12
CA ARG A 72 -7.10 0.17 -11.68
C ARG A 72 -5.66 -0.05 -11.26
N THR A 73 -5.03 0.96 -10.70
CA THR A 73 -3.59 0.99 -10.40
C THR A 73 -3.29 1.04 -8.91
N TYR A 74 -4.22 0.62 -8.08
CA TYR A 74 -4.07 0.63 -6.63
C TYR A 74 -3.13 -0.47 -6.11
N ASN A 75 -2.86 -1.51 -6.92
CA ASN A 75 -1.86 -2.55 -6.62
C ASN A 75 -0.94 -2.76 -7.82
N ALA A 76 0.36 -2.86 -7.57
CA ALA A 76 1.37 -3.18 -8.56
C ALA A 76 2.08 -4.49 -8.20
N ARG A 77 2.20 -5.41 -9.15
CA ARG A 77 2.96 -6.65 -8.97
C ARG A 77 4.45 -6.34 -8.91
N SER A 78 5.13 -6.74 -7.85
CA SER A 78 6.58 -6.52 -7.68
C SER A 78 7.41 -7.12 -8.82
N GLU A 79 6.95 -8.23 -9.39
CA GLU A 79 7.60 -8.95 -10.46
C GLU A 79 7.66 -8.14 -11.78
N THR A 80 6.66 -7.30 -12.04
CA THR A 80 6.50 -6.57 -13.31
C THR A 80 6.40 -5.05 -13.16
N VAL A 81 6.57 -4.52 -11.96
CA VAL A 81 6.45 -3.08 -11.66
C VAL A 81 7.40 -2.23 -12.52
N HIS A 82 8.59 -2.74 -12.81
CA HIS A 82 9.62 -2.07 -13.61
C HIS A 82 9.33 -2.06 -15.12
N GLU A 83 8.36 -2.85 -15.59
CA GLU A 83 8.03 -2.99 -17.02
C GLU A 83 6.71 -2.30 -17.39
N LYS A 84 5.71 -2.40 -16.50
CA LYS A 84 4.34 -1.94 -16.79
C LYS A 84 4.28 -0.42 -16.97
N PRO A 85 3.67 0.09 -18.06
CA PRO A 85 3.63 1.52 -18.37
C PRO A 85 3.15 2.41 -17.21
N SER A 86 2.16 1.95 -16.44
CA SER A 86 1.59 2.72 -15.32
C SER A 86 2.54 2.85 -14.12
N TYR A 87 3.58 2.01 -14.01
CA TYR A 87 4.40 1.92 -12.79
C TYR A 87 5.88 2.14 -13.04
N ARG A 88 6.37 1.83 -14.26
CA ARG A 88 7.81 1.82 -14.59
C ARG A 88 8.51 3.15 -14.34
N HIS A 89 7.81 4.27 -14.50
CA HIS A 89 8.40 5.59 -14.23
C HIS A 89 8.65 5.77 -12.73
N ALA A 90 7.61 5.61 -11.89
CA ALA A 90 7.74 5.69 -10.44
C ALA A 90 8.81 4.73 -9.89
N TRP A 91 8.86 3.50 -10.42
CA TRP A 91 9.90 2.56 -10.07
C TRP A 91 11.29 3.03 -10.46
N LYS A 92 11.48 3.47 -11.71
CA LYS A 92 12.77 3.95 -12.25
C LYS A 92 13.31 5.14 -11.45
N GLU A 93 12.45 6.09 -11.14
CA GLU A 93 12.80 7.31 -10.40
C GLU A 93 12.88 7.06 -8.87
N ARG A 94 12.73 5.81 -8.44
CA ARG A 94 12.73 5.41 -7.01
C ARG A 94 11.76 6.22 -6.18
N GLN A 95 10.58 6.50 -6.73
CA GLN A 95 9.49 7.14 -6.02
C GLN A 95 8.87 6.11 -5.05
N PHE A 96 9.67 5.71 -4.05
CA PHE A 96 9.30 4.74 -3.04
C PHE A 96 8.63 5.44 -1.86
N GLY A 97 7.62 4.78 -1.30
CA GLY A 97 6.91 5.27 -0.13
C GLY A 97 6.23 4.14 0.62
N LEU A 98 5.53 4.47 1.69
CA LEU A 98 4.87 3.51 2.56
C LEU A 98 3.42 3.93 2.80
N ALA A 99 2.48 3.06 2.45
CA ALA A 99 1.10 3.18 2.90
C ALA A 99 1.03 2.65 4.34
N ILE A 100 0.60 3.50 5.27
CA ILE A 100 0.51 3.15 6.70
C ILE A 100 -0.93 2.91 7.12
N MET A 101 -1.18 1.80 7.81
CA MET A 101 -2.53 1.32 8.09
C MET A 101 -2.62 0.46 9.36
N GLU A 102 -3.83 0.35 9.91
CA GLU A 102 -4.16 -0.56 11.01
C GLU A 102 -4.33 -2.00 10.52
N SER A 103 -4.98 -2.15 9.38
CA SER A 103 -5.38 -3.44 8.82
C SER A 103 -5.81 -3.31 7.37
N PHE A 104 -5.87 -4.42 6.68
CA PHE A 104 -6.46 -4.49 5.34
C PHE A 104 -7.50 -5.61 5.24
N TYR A 105 -8.28 -5.61 4.17
CA TYR A 105 -9.39 -6.54 4.03
C TYR A 105 -9.28 -7.33 2.74
N GLU A 106 -9.53 -8.63 2.84
CA GLU A 106 -9.57 -9.53 1.70
C GLU A 106 -10.81 -10.45 1.78
N PRO A 107 -11.36 -10.87 0.64
CA PRO A 107 -12.46 -11.80 0.60
C PRO A 107 -11.96 -13.25 0.74
N CYS A 108 -12.45 -13.97 1.74
CA CYS A 108 -12.30 -15.41 1.86
C CYS A 108 -13.42 -16.10 1.08
N TRP A 109 -13.11 -17.13 0.31
CA TRP A 109 -14.04 -17.86 -0.56
C TRP A 109 -14.25 -19.31 -0.15
N GLU A 110 -13.76 -19.75 0.99
CA GLU A 110 -13.87 -21.15 1.47
C GLU A 110 -15.30 -21.65 1.58
N THR A 111 -16.25 -20.76 1.82
CA THR A 111 -17.69 -21.09 1.88
C THR A 111 -18.39 -21.04 0.52
N GLY A 112 -17.67 -20.84 -0.58
CA GLY A 112 -18.20 -20.61 -1.94
C GLY A 112 -18.78 -19.20 -2.16
N LYS A 113 -18.72 -18.33 -1.15
CA LYS A 113 -19.14 -16.92 -1.22
C LYS A 113 -18.05 -16.02 -0.67
N ALA A 114 -17.96 -14.80 -1.20
CA ALA A 114 -17.03 -13.80 -0.69
C ALA A 114 -17.41 -13.37 0.73
N VAL A 115 -16.66 -13.76 1.70
CA VAL A 115 -16.80 -13.34 3.10
C VAL A 115 -15.63 -12.40 3.43
N ARG A 116 -15.94 -11.20 3.91
CA ARG A 116 -14.92 -10.19 4.23
C ARG A 116 -14.20 -10.55 5.53
N TRP A 117 -12.88 -10.57 5.46
CA TRP A 117 -11.98 -10.76 6.60
C TRP A 117 -11.06 -9.56 6.75
N ARG A 118 -10.73 -9.25 7.99
CA ARG A 118 -9.71 -8.26 8.35
C ARG A 118 -8.40 -8.98 8.63
N ILE A 119 -7.31 -8.45 8.09
CA ILE A 119 -5.95 -8.93 8.27
C ILE A 119 -5.14 -7.81 8.92
N LYS A 120 -4.45 -8.14 10.01
CA LYS A 120 -3.65 -7.20 10.79
C LYS A 120 -2.39 -7.88 11.31
N ARG A 121 -1.44 -7.10 11.83
CA ARG A 121 -0.28 -7.67 12.53
C ARG A 121 -0.71 -8.41 13.81
N ALA A 122 -0.01 -9.49 14.10
CA ALA A 122 -0.27 -10.31 15.29
C ALA A 122 0.04 -9.57 16.60
N ASP A 123 1.01 -8.65 16.58
CA ASP A 123 1.40 -7.79 17.71
C ASP A 123 0.55 -6.52 17.85
N THR A 124 -0.48 -6.36 17.02
CA THR A 124 -1.41 -5.21 16.99
C THR A 124 -0.79 -3.86 16.60
N GLN A 125 0.50 -3.83 16.20
CA GLN A 125 1.12 -2.61 15.70
C GLN A 125 0.63 -2.25 14.30
N PRO A 126 0.72 -0.98 13.87
CA PRO A 126 0.39 -0.59 12.51
C PRO A 126 1.23 -1.31 11.46
N ILE A 127 0.69 -1.38 10.26
CA ILE A 127 1.33 -1.97 9.07
C ILE A 127 1.92 -0.84 8.22
N ALA A 128 3.14 -1.04 7.70
CA ALA A 128 3.68 -0.23 6.62
C ALA A 128 3.88 -1.10 5.37
N VAL A 129 3.26 -0.69 4.28
CA VAL A 129 3.22 -1.40 3.00
C VAL A 129 4.09 -0.68 1.98
N PRO A 130 5.17 -1.32 1.46
CA PRO A 130 6.00 -0.73 0.43
C PRO A 130 5.16 -0.42 -0.81
N SER A 131 5.30 0.78 -1.28
CA SER A 131 4.49 1.35 -2.35
C SER A 131 5.35 2.19 -3.29
N ILE A 132 4.84 2.44 -4.48
CA ILE A 132 5.37 3.45 -5.40
C ILE A 132 4.37 4.58 -5.54
N TRP A 133 4.84 5.79 -5.80
CA TRP A 133 3.99 6.96 -5.90
C TRP A 133 4.28 7.81 -7.14
N GLU A 134 3.33 8.65 -7.50
CA GLU A 134 3.43 9.63 -8.58
C GLU A 134 2.71 10.93 -8.20
N ARG A 135 3.18 12.03 -8.81
CA ARG A 135 2.46 13.30 -8.84
C ARG A 135 1.97 13.54 -10.26
N PHE A 136 0.67 13.50 -10.43
CA PHE A 136 -0.01 13.87 -11.67
C PHE A 136 -0.41 15.34 -11.59
N ILE A 137 -0.16 16.11 -12.66
CA ILE A 137 -0.61 17.49 -12.78
C ILE A 137 -1.68 17.55 -13.86
N ASP A 138 -2.89 17.86 -13.47
CA ASP A 138 -4.00 18.08 -14.41
C ASP A 138 -3.72 19.36 -15.21
N LYS A 139 -3.58 19.22 -16.52
CA LYS A 139 -3.20 20.33 -17.41
C LYS A 139 -4.30 21.36 -17.59
N GLU A 140 -5.57 21.00 -17.36
CA GLU A 140 -6.71 21.89 -17.53
C GLU A 140 -6.98 22.71 -16.26
N THR A 141 -6.86 22.05 -15.09
CA THR A 141 -7.20 22.64 -13.79
C THR A 141 -5.99 23.08 -12.98
N GLY A 142 -4.79 22.58 -13.30
CA GLY A 142 -3.58 22.76 -12.48
C GLY A 142 -3.59 21.93 -11.19
N GLU A 143 -4.62 21.10 -10.96
CA GLU A 143 -4.71 20.24 -9.78
C GLU A 143 -3.54 19.24 -9.73
N VAL A 144 -2.88 19.14 -8.58
CA VAL A 144 -1.82 18.16 -8.34
C VAL A 144 -2.42 16.99 -7.57
N ILE A 145 -2.39 15.80 -8.17
CA ILE A 145 -2.81 14.56 -7.51
C ILE A 145 -1.55 13.80 -7.09
N PHE A 146 -1.32 13.72 -5.79
CA PHE A 146 -0.34 12.83 -5.18
C PHE A 146 -1.00 11.49 -4.97
N SER A 147 -0.46 10.41 -5.56
CA SER A 147 -1.12 9.10 -5.59
C SER A 147 -0.13 7.96 -5.47
N PHE A 148 -0.57 6.81 -4.97
CA PHE A 148 0.28 5.66 -4.73
C PHE A 148 -0.36 4.33 -5.16
N SER A 149 0.50 3.33 -5.37
CA SER A 149 0.15 1.93 -5.61
C SER A 149 0.91 1.04 -4.65
N MET A 150 0.21 0.15 -3.93
CA MET A 150 0.84 -0.83 -3.04
C MET A 150 1.50 -1.94 -3.85
N LEU A 151 2.69 -2.37 -3.44
CA LEU A 151 3.38 -3.50 -4.03
C LEU A 151 2.84 -4.83 -3.49
N THR A 152 2.68 -5.78 -4.39
CA THR A 152 2.17 -7.12 -4.08
C THR A 152 3.12 -8.20 -4.56
N VAL A 153 3.12 -9.34 -3.86
CA VAL A 153 3.87 -10.54 -4.21
C VAL A 153 2.95 -11.75 -4.29
N ASN A 154 3.43 -12.81 -4.94
CA ASN A 154 2.79 -14.12 -4.86
C ASN A 154 2.77 -14.59 -3.40
N ALA A 155 1.66 -15.19 -2.99
CA ALA A 155 1.41 -15.67 -1.63
C ALA A 155 0.91 -17.12 -1.61
N ASP A 156 1.19 -17.88 -2.67
CA ASP A 156 0.86 -19.30 -2.70
C ASP A 156 1.60 -20.02 -1.57
N GLY A 157 0.88 -20.81 -0.79
CA GLY A 157 1.40 -21.54 0.35
C GLY A 157 1.63 -20.72 1.64
N HIS A 158 1.39 -19.40 1.64
CA HIS A 158 1.42 -18.61 2.88
C HIS A 158 0.26 -19.02 3.80
N SER A 159 0.54 -19.31 5.08
CA SER A 159 -0.41 -19.89 6.04
C SER A 159 -1.76 -19.16 6.12
N ILE A 160 -1.78 -17.84 5.98
CA ILE A 160 -2.98 -17.01 6.05
C ILE A 160 -3.45 -16.58 4.65
N MET A 161 -2.56 -16.01 3.83
CA MET A 161 -2.95 -15.36 2.59
C MET A 161 -3.47 -16.33 1.51
N GLN A 162 -3.09 -17.61 1.57
CA GLN A 162 -3.62 -18.65 0.66
C GLN A 162 -5.14 -18.85 0.76
N HIS A 163 -5.78 -18.48 1.88
CA HIS A 163 -7.23 -18.63 2.10
C HIS A 163 -8.06 -17.53 1.44
N PHE A 164 -7.40 -16.47 0.97
CA PHE A 164 -8.06 -15.32 0.34
C PHE A 164 -8.01 -15.43 -1.18
N HIS A 165 -8.84 -14.62 -1.85
CA HIS A 165 -9.13 -14.71 -3.29
C HIS A 165 -9.90 -15.99 -3.67
N LYS A 166 -10.36 -16.07 -4.93
CA LYS A 166 -11.05 -17.26 -5.41
C LYS A 166 -10.10 -18.46 -5.46
N PRO A 167 -10.60 -19.69 -5.33
CA PRO A 167 -9.76 -20.89 -5.32
C PRO A 167 -8.83 -21.02 -6.53
N ASP A 168 -9.31 -20.66 -7.73
CA ASP A 168 -8.57 -20.78 -8.98
C ASP A 168 -7.71 -19.54 -9.31
N ASP A 169 -7.80 -18.47 -8.52
CA ASP A 169 -6.99 -17.27 -8.70
C ASP A 169 -5.60 -17.45 -8.05
N GLU A 170 -4.57 -16.89 -8.69
CA GLU A 170 -3.25 -16.74 -8.07
C GLU A 170 -3.38 -16.05 -6.71
N LYS A 171 -2.79 -16.62 -5.69
CA LYS A 171 -2.79 -16.02 -4.35
C LYS A 171 -1.77 -14.89 -4.28
N ARG A 172 -2.25 -13.75 -3.88
CA ARG A 172 -1.42 -12.54 -3.79
C ARG A 172 -1.58 -11.90 -2.41
N SER A 173 -0.51 -11.27 -1.92
CA SER A 173 -0.52 -10.43 -0.72
C SER A 173 0.09 -9.07 -1.03
N ILE A 174 -0.39 -8.04 -0.36
CA ILE A 174 0.44 -6.85 -0.16
C ILE A 174 1.66 -7.25 0.66
N ILE A 175 2.76 -6.57 0.42
CA ILE A 175 3.99 -6.78 1.19
C ILE A 175 3.83 -6.03 2.51
N VAL A 176 4.22 -6.65 3.60
CA VAL A 176 4.26 -6.00 4.92
C VAL A 176 5.69 -6.02 5.40
N LEU A 177 6.28 -4.84 5.58
CA LEU A 177 7.66 -4.72 6.04
C LEU A 177 7.78 -4.86 7.55
N ASN A 178 8.94 -5.31 8.01
CA ASN A 178 9.34 -5.14 9.41
C ASN A 178 9.76 -3.67 9.66
N GLU A 179 9.69 -3.23 10.90
CA GLU A 179 10.04 -1.86 11.29
C GLU A 179 11.48 -1.48 10.91
N ALA A 180 12.43 -2.43 11.06
CA ALA A 180 13.82 -2.23 10.66
C ALA A 180 14.02 -1.95 9.16
N ASP A 181 13.03 -2.29 8.33
CA ASP A 181 13.09 -2.16 6.87
C ASP A 181 12.40 -0.88 6.35
N TYR A 182 11.71 -0.11 7.19
CA TYR A 182 10.95 1.08 6.76
C TYR A 182 11.84 2.16 6.15
N LEU A 183 12.83 2.64 6.88
CA LEU A 183 13.77 3.64 6.38
C LEU A 183 14.68 3.08 5.27
N PRO A 184 15.23 1.86 5.38
CA PRO A 184 15.91 1.21 4.28
C PRO A 184 15.10 1.17 2.98
N TRP A 185 13.79 0.88 3.01
CA TRP A 185 12.92 0.91 1.83
C TRP A 185 12.85 2.30 1.20
N LEU A 186 12.60 3.33 2.00
CA LEU A 186 12.46 4.71 1.49
C LEU A 186 13.73 5.19 0.78
N HIS A 187 14.92 4.78 1.24
CA HIS A 187 16.22 5.17 0.69
C HIS A 187 16.83 4.15 -0.28
N ALA A 188 16.12 3.04 -0.56
CA ALA A 188 16.66 1.92 -1.33
C ALA A 188 17.08 2.31 -2.74
N ASN A 189 18.15 1.70 -3.22
CA ASN A 189 18.35 1.52 -4.66
C ASN A 189 17.49 0.34 -5.17
N HIS A 190 17.47 0.08 -6.48
CA HIS A 190 16.61 -0.97 -7.05
C HIS A 190 16.95 -2.39 -6.58
N GLU A 191 18.21 -2.69 -6.31
CA GLU A 191 18.63 -3.98 -5.81
C GLU A 191 18.16 -4.18 -4.37
N GLN A 192 18.42 -3.21 -3.51
CA GLN A 192 17.94 -3.18 -2.12
C GLN A 192 16.42 -3.26 -2.05
N ALA A 193 15.72 -2.46 -2.86
CA ALA A 193 14.27 -2.49 -2.93
C ALA A 193 13.76 -3.90 -3.25
N ARG A 194 14.29 -4.56 -4.29
CA ARG A 194 13.91 -5.92 -4.65
C ARG A 194 14.15 -6.94 -3.54
N SER A 195 15.21 -6.81 -2.78
CA SER A 195 15.51 -7.72 -1.66
C SER A 195 14.48 -7.66 -0.53
N LEU A 196 13.79 -6.53 -0.38
CA LEU A 196 12.73 -6.29 0.62
C LEU A 196 11.34 -6.76 0.15
N LEU A 197 11.14 -7.03 -1.14
CA LEU A 197 9.84 -7.40 -1.70
C LEU A 197 9.56 -8.89 -1.50
N LYS A 198 9.20 -9.27 -0.27
CA LYS A 198 8.90 -10.64 0.15
C LYS A 198 7.53 -10.72 0.82
N VAL A 199 6.93 -11.90 0.79
CA VAL A 199 5.74 -12.17 1.59
C VAL A 199 6.10 -12.10 3.08
N ALA A 200 5.17 -11.61 3.91
CA ALA A 200 5.37 -11.58 5.37
C ALA A 200 5.58 -12.99 5.93
N PRO A 201 6.34 -13.16 7.02
CA PRO A 201 6.43 -14.46 7.70
C PRO A 201 5.06 -14.97 8.17
N ASP A 202 4.86 -16.29 8.22
CA ASP A 202 3.58 -16.93 8.52
C ASP A 202 2.93 -16.49 9.86
N ASN A 203 3.74 -16.16 10.86
CA ASN A 203 3.28 -15.75 12.18
C ASN A 203 3.18 -14.22 12.35
N PHE A 204 3.45 -13.46 11.29
CA PHE A 204 3.46 -11.98 11.34
C PHE A 204 2.06 -11.37 11.26
N LEU A 205 1.15 -12.06 10.58
CA LEU A 205 -0.23 -11.63 10.39
C LEU A 205 -1.21 -12.52 11.12
N VAL A 206 -2.37 -11.97 11.44
CA VAL A 206 -3.56 -12.70 11.93
C VAL A 206 -4.76 -12.22 11.13
N SER A 207 -5.79 -13.07 11.02
CA SER A 207 -7.02 -12.75 10.32
C SER A 207 -8.25 -13.03 11.16
N GLU A 208 -9.28 -12.22 10.99
CA GLU A 208 -10.55 -12.34 11.71
C GLU A 208 -11.73 -11.95 10.82
N LEU A 209 -12.91 -12.51 11.08
CA LEU A 209 -14.14 -12.12 10.39
C LEU A 209 -14.43 -10.62 10.60
N ALA A 210 -14.78 -9.93 9.52
CA ALA A 210 -15.13 -8.51 9.56
C ALA A 210 -16.34 -8.20 8.67
N PRO A 211 -17.53 -8.73 8.98
CA PRO A 211 -18.73 -8.41 8.23
C PRO A 211 -19.03 -6.92 8.32
N ARG A 212 -19.66 -6.36 7.26
CA ARG A 212 -20.14 -4.98 7.23
C ARG A 212 -21.44 -4.84 7.98
#